data_760c65772433c31c312b8ee53f63ffff
#
_entry.id   760c65772433c31c312b8ee53f63ffff
#
_cell.length_a   1.000
_cell.length_b   1.000
_cell.length_c   1.000
_cell.angle_alpha   90.00
_cell.angle_beta   90.00
_cell.angle_gamma   90.00
#
_symmetry.space_group_name_H-M   'P 1'
#
loop_
_entity.id
_entity.type
_entity.pdbx_description
1 polymer ?
#
loop_
_entity_poly.entity_id
_entity_poly.type
_entity_poly.pdbx_seq_one_letter_code
_entity_poly.pdbx_strand_id
1 'polypeptide(L)'
;MHPCQLNVRSLALSILLGLVSFAAPGPPGEAAAARPRIKVMLLTGQSNRYHNWSLSSAILQRLLEQPGIFVVDKVTSPPMGTDMSGFRPDFGKYDVVVLDYEGDEWSDPTKQAFVKYVKNGGGLVSFHATDNAFPRWPEFNEMIGVGGWGLQLDGSLGARTEAAGAKVRWRDGRMVLDDSPGLAMHPPKHDFAIDVRALDHPIMRGLPARWMHADDELYSQLRGPAKNLEVLATAFADPAKHKGASGEHEPVLMTIRYGQGRVFHTTLGHVGPKDVDPVTPLNCVGFIVTLQRGAEWAATGNVTQPVPSDFPVADKVSVRNPKMD
;
A
#
# COMPACT_ATOMS: atom_id res chain seq x y z
N MET A 1 88.23 24.75 -42.24
CA MET A 1 87.53 25.72 -43.05
C MET A 1 86.39 24.99 -43.76
N HIS A 2 85.22 25.06 -43.22
CA HIS A 2 84.00 24.41 -43.73
C HIS A 2 83.05 25.48 -44.25
N PRO A 3 82.45 25.30 -45.43
CA PRO A 3 81.39 26.22 -45.89
C PRO A 3 80.03 25.90 -45.33
N CYS A 4 79.35 26.95 -45.05
CA CYS A 4 77.98 27.00 -44.54
C CYS A 4 76.98 26.71 -45.70
N GLN A 5 76.11 25.71 -45.59
CA GLN A 5 74.98 25.48 -46.51
C GLN A 5 73.71 26.13 -45.94
N LEU A 6 73.11 27.02 -46.71
CA LEU A 6 71.78 27.54 -46.48
C LEU A 6 70.69 26.55 -46.92
N ASN A 7 69.84 26.16 -46.05
CA ASN A 7 68.64 25.36 -46.34
C ASN A 7 67.42 26.28 -46.49
N VAL A 8 66.90 26.39 -47.70
CA VAL A 8 65.63 27.08 -48.00
C VAL A 8 64.49 26.10 -47.71
N ARG A 9 63.66 26.44 -46.69
CA ARG A 9 62.44 25.67 -46.42
C ARG A 9 61.27 26.31 -47.17
N SER A 10 60.69 25.56 -48.10
CA SER A 10 59.46 25.88 -48.81
C SER A 10 58.28 25.73 -47.86
N LEU A 11 57.52 26.79 -47.77
CA LEU A 11 56.22 26.82 -46.98
C LEU A 11 55.09 26.36 -47.89
N ALA A 12 54.60 25.14 -47.70
CA ALA A 12 53.36 24.65 -48.35
C ALA A 12 52.16 25.09 -47.58
N LEU A 13 51.30 25.91 -48.16
CA LEU A 13 50.06 26.39 -47.64
C LEU A 13 48.95 25.33 -47.89
N SER A 14 48.60 24.54 -46.90
CA SER A 14 47.49 23.57 -46.98
C SER A 14 46.14 24.27 -46.68
N ILE A 15 45.30 24.41 -47.68
CA ILE A 15 43.93 24.88 -47.54
C ILE A 15 43.07 23.71 -47.08
N LEU A 16 42.60 23.73 -45.83
CA LEU A 16 41.64 22.77 -45.30
C LEU A 16 40.21 23.21 -45.70
N LEU A 17 39.62 22.53 -46.69
CA LEU A 17 38.20 22.64 -46.99
C LEU A 17 37.44 21.88 -45.89
N GLY A 18 36.77 22.60 -44.98
CA GLY A 18 35.85 22.04 -44.00
C GLY A 18 34.55 21.58 -44.68
N LEU A 19 34.35 20.26 -44.76
CA LEU A 19 33.06 19.67 -45.13
C LEU A 19 32.11 19.83 -43.94
N VAL A 20 31.15 20.77 -44.03
CA VAL A 20 30.03 20.85 -43.12
C VAL A 20 29.03 19.75 -43.50
N SER A 21 29.05 18.64 -42.77
CA SER A 21 28.02 17.60 -42.89
C SER A 21 26.74 18.08 -42.21
N PHE A 22 25.72 18.41 -43.00
CA PHE A 22 24.36 18.54 -42.49
C PHE A 22 23.82 17.16 -42.14
N ALA A 23 23.72 16.82 -40.85
CA ALA A 23 22.99 15.65 -40.40
C ALA A 23 21.49 15.83 -40.73
N ALA A 24 20.95 14.95 -41.55
CA ALA A 24 19.52 14.88 -41.78
C ALA A 24 18.79 14.63 -40.45
N PRO A 25 17.62 15.26 -40.23
CA PRO A 25 16.81 14.95 -39.02
C PRO A 25 16.47 13.46 -39.04
N GLY A 26 16.81 12.78 -37.95
CA GLY A 26 16.41 11.38 -37.73
C GLY A 26 14.89 11.21 -37.82
N PRO A 27 14.40 10.00 -38.13
CA PRO A 27 12.97 9.74 -38.19
C PRO A 27 12.32 10.15 -36.86
N PRO A 28 11.06 10.68 -36.88
CA PRO A 28 10.36 11.04 -35.66
C PRO A 28 10.33 9.81 -34.75
N GLY A 29 10.81 9.99 -33.52
CA GLY A 29 10.90 8.91 -32.54
C GLY A 29 9.52 8.25 -32.41
N GLU A 30 9.53 6.93 -32.58
CA GLU A 30 8.36 6.08 -32.36
C GLU A 30 7.81 6.42 -30.97
N ALA A 31 6.60 6.98 -30.90
CA ALA A 31 5.95 7.32 -29.63
C ALA A 31 5.90 6.02 -28.81
N ALA A 32 6.60 5.99 -27.69
CA ALA A 32 6.61 4.84 -26.82
C ALA A 32 5.17 4.45 -26.54
N ALA A 33 4.77 3.24 -26.93
CA ALA A 33 3.42 2.74 -26.71
C ALA A 33 3.06 2.91 -25.22
N ALA A 34 1.97 3.60 -24.93
CA ALA A 34 1.55 3.83 -23.57
C ALA A 34 1.39 2.48 -22.85
N ARG A 35 2.07 2.29 -21.73
CA ARG A 35 1.97 1.05 -20.96
C ARG A 35 0.49 0.81 -20.62
N PRO A 36 -0.01 -0.44 -20.73
CA PRO A 36 -1.38 -0.74 -20.32
C PRO A 36 -1.57 -0.36 -18.87
N ARG A 37 -2.66 0.36 -18.59
CA ARG A 37 -2.98 0.77 -17.20
C ARG A 37 -3.46 -0.43 -16.40
N ILE A 38 -3.12 -0.46 -15.13
CA ILE A 38 -3.53 -1.48 -14.15
C ILE A 38 -5.02 -1.30 -13.85
N LYS A 39 -5.80 -2.37 -14.01
CA LYS A 39 -7.24 -2.35 -13.69
C LYS A 39 -7.45 -2.65 -12.22
N VAL A 40 -8.03 -1.70 -11.51
CA VAL A 40 -8.31 -1.78 -10.08
C VAL A 40 -9.80 -1.92 -9.83
N MET A 41 -10.21 -2.93 -9.08
CA MET A 41 -11.52 -2.94 -8.43
C MET A 41 -11.37 -2.31 -7.03
N LEU A 42 -11.98 -1.16 -6.79
CA LEU A 42 -12.17 -0.65 -5.42
C LEU A 42 -13.49 -1.19 -4.89
N LEU A 43 -13.42 -2.25 -4.07
CA LEU A 43 -14.60 -2.90 -3.51
C LEU A 43 -14.89 -2.33 -2.13
N THR A 44 -16.11 -1.82 -1.95
CA THR A 44 -16.57 -1.11 -0.75
C THR A 44 -18.08 -1.29 -0.57
N GLY A 45 -18.72 -0.51 0.32
CA GLY A 45 -20.18 -0.43 0.45
C GLY A 45 -20.71 -0.63 1.87
N GLN A 46 -19.88 -1.17 2.76
CA GLN A 46 -20.25 -1.36 4.16
C GLN A 46 -19.06 -1.10 5.08
N SER A 47 -19.32 -0.49 6.22
CA SER A 47 -18.40 -0.38 7.34
C SER A 47 -19.16 -0.38 8.66
N ASN A 48 -18.47 -0.68 9.74
CA ASN A 48 -19.06 -0.56 11.06
C ASN A 48 -19.29 0.92 11.44
N ARG A 49 -19.87 1.15 12.63
CA ARG A 49 -20.21 2.50 13.13
C ARG A 49 -19.00 3.43 13.37
N TYR A 50 -17.79 2.92 13.35
CA TYR A 50 -16.57 3.69 13.62
C TYR A 50 -15.89 4.17 12.35
N HIS A 51 -16.31 3.68 11.17
CA HIS A 51 -15.71 3.99 9.89
C HIS A 51 -16.72 4.58 8.90
N ASN A 52 -16.22 5.31 7.90
CA ASN A 52 -17.02 5.95 6.85
C ASN A 52 -16.52 5.48 5.47
N TRP A 53 -17.00 4.30 5.03
CA TRP A 53 -16.62 3.73 3.74
C TRP A 53 -16.94 4.65 2.55
N SER A 54 -18.01 5.43 2.65
CA SER A 54 -18.42 6.35 1.58
C SER A 54 -17.37 7.43 1.34
N LEU A 55 -16.80 7.97 2.42
CA LEU A 55 -15.75 8.98 2.35
C LEU A 55 -14.38 8.34 2.02
N SER A 56 -14.00 7.25 2.71
CA SER A 56 -12.73 6.58 2.46
C SER A 56 -12.60 6.11 1.01
N SER A 57 -13.64 5.46 0.46
CA SER A 57 -13.63 4.98 -0.92
C SER A 57 -13.54 6.11 -1.96
N ALA A 58 -14.15 7.27 -1.71
CA ALA A 58 -14.02 8.43 -2.60
C ALA A 58 -12.58 8.96 -2.63
N ILE A 59 -11.94 9.05 -1.45
CA ILE A 59 -10.55 9.48 -1.33
C ILE A 59 -9.62 8.44 -1.95
N LEU A 60 -9.78 7.15 -1.63
CA LEU A 60 -8.95 6.06 -2.18
C LEU A 60 -9.00 6.02 -3.71
N GLN A 61 -10.19 6.20 -4.31
CA GLN A 61 -10.32 6.27 -5.77
C GLN A 61 -9.47 7.41 -6.34
N ARG A 62 -9.61 8.62 -5.80
CA ARG A 62 -8.82 9.78 -6.21
C ARG A 62 -7.31 9.53 -6.09
N LEU A 63 -6.87 8.98 -4.95
CA LEU A 63 -5.45 8.70 -4.71
C LEU A 63 -4.89 7.63 -5.66
N LEU A 64 -5.65 6.61 -5.99
CA LEU A 64 -5.24 5.58 -6.95
C LEU A 64 -5.19 6.11 -8.38
N GLU A 65 -6.13 6.99 -8.79
CA GLU A 65 -6.14 7.55 -10.14
C GLU A 65 -5.04 8.60 -10.37
N GLN A 66 -4.57 9.25 -9.30
CA GLN A 66 -3.59 10.36 -9.34
C GLN A 66 -2.29 10.06 -10.11
N PRO A 67 -1.62 8.89 -9.99
CA PRO A 67 -0.39 8.61 -10.74
C PRO A 67 -0.62 8.27 -12.22
N GLY A 68 -1.86 8.16 -12.69
CA GLY A 68 -2.20 7.89 -14.09
C GLY A 68 -1.92 6.48 -14.60
N ILE A 69 -1.39 5.58 -13.75
CA ILE A 69 -1.11 4.19 -14.12
C ILE A 69 -2.24 3.22 -13.81
N PHE A 70 -3.26 3.66 -13.05
CA PHE A 70 -4.42 2.86 -12.69
C PHE A 70 -5.69 3.32 -13.43
N VAL A 71 -6.60 2.37 -13.63
CA VAL A 71 -8.02 2.61 -13.96
C VAL A 71 -8.83 1.98 -12.86
N VAL A 72 -9.64 2.77 -12.16
CA VAL A 72 -10.34 2.35 -10.96
C VAL A 72 -11.84 2.24 -11.23
N ASP A 73 -12.37 1.04 -11.07
CA ASP A 73 -13.81 0.79 -11.03
C ASP A 73 -14.24 0.59 -9.57
N LYS A 74 -15.12 1.46 -9.08
CA LYS A 74 -15.69 1.32 -7.73
C LYS A 74 -16.87 0.36 -7.77
N VAL A 75 -16.76 -0.74 -7.03
CA VAL A 75 -17.81 -1.76 -6.86
C VAL A 75 -18.36 -1.67 -5.45
N THR A 76 -19.64 -1.32 -5.34
CA THR A 76 -20.32 -1.13 -4.05
C THR A 76 -21.18 -2.34 -3.75
N SER A 77 -21.03 -2.91 -2.57
CA SER A 77 -21.88 -4.00 -2.08
C SER A 77 -23.31 -3.52 -1.82
N PRO A 78 -24.30 -4.41 -1.73
CA PRO A 78 -25.61 -4.08 -1.16
C PRO A 78 -25.49 -3.47 0.24
N PRO A 79 -26.48 -2.68 0.68
CA PRO A 79 -26.48 -2.12 2.03
C PRO A 79 -26.42 -3.19 3.11
N MET A 80 -25.81 -2.86 4.26
CA MET A 80 -25.71 -3.75 5.42
C MET A 80 -27.11 -4.25 5.87
N GLY A 81 -27.18 -5.55 6.18
CA GLY A 81 -28.41 -6.22 6.60
C GLY A 81 -29.31 -6.64 5.43
N THR A 82 -28.90 -6.46 4.18
CA THR A 82 -29.67 -6.92 3.01
C THR A 82 -29.13 -8.23 2.45
N ASP A 83 -29.89 -8.83 1.51
CA ASP A 83 -29.47 -10.09 0.89
C ASP A 83 -28.20 -9.93 0.06
N MET A 84 -27.13 -10.60 0.47
CA MET A 84 -25.83 -10.65 -0.22
C MET A 84 -25.75 -11.79 -1.25
N SER A 85 -26.79 -12.58 -1.43
CA SER A 85 -26.77 -13.76 -2.31
C SER A 85 -26.53 -13.41 -3.79
N GLY A 86 -27.01 -12.26 -4.23
CA GLY A 86 -26.81 -11.73 -5.59
C GLY A 86 -25.51 -10.93 -5.79
N PHE A 87 -24.76 -10.64 -4.73
CA PHE A 87 -23.50 -9.89 -4.85
C PHE A 87 -22.41 -10.78 -5.45
N ARG A 88 -22.09 -10.57 -6.74
CA ARG A 88 -21.18 -11.41 -7.54
C ARG A 88 -20.20 -10.53 -8.33
N PRO A 89 -19.22 -9.88 -7.67
CA PRO A 89 -18.19 -9.14 -8.38
C PRO A 89 -17.40 -10.04 -9.34
N ASP A 90 -17.16 -9.57 -10.54
CA ASP A 90 -16.30 -10.26 -11.50
C ASP A 90 -14.84 -9.90 -11.27
N PHE A 91 -14.22 -10.54 -10.28
CA PHE A 91 -12.84 -10.28 -9.88
C PHE A 91 -11.84 -10.50 -11.01
N GLY A 92 -12.13 -11.44 -11.94
CA GLY A 92 -11.24 -11.80 -13.03
C GLY A 92 -10.99 -10.70 -14.06
N LYS A 93 -11.76 -9.62 -14.04
CA LYS A 93 -11.55 -8.45 -14.91
C LYS A 93 -10.44 -7.52 -14.43
N TYR A 94 -9.93 -7.71 -13.21
CA TYR A 94 -9.04 -6.76 -12.54
C TYR A 94 -7.70 -7.40 -12.20
N ASP A 95 -6.66 -6.56 -12.26
CA ASP A 95 -5.30 -6.95 -11.89
C ASP A 95 -5.11 -6.92 -10.38
N VAL A 96 -5.84 -6.02 -9.69
CA VAL A 96 -5.83 -5.88 -8.23
C VAL A 96 -7.20 -5.48 -7.69
N VAL A 97 -7.58 -6.03 -6.54
CA VAL A 97 -8.73 -5.61 -5.73
C VAL A 97 -8.19 -4.81 -4.55
N VAL A 98 -8.64 -3.57 -4.40
CA VAL A 98 -8.47 -2.76 -3.19
C VAL A 98 -9.74 -2.92 -2.37
N LEU A 99 -9.63 -3.51 -1.19
CA LEU A 99 -10.75 -3.85 -0.34
C LEU A 99 -10.84 -2.84 0.81
N ASP A 100 -11.91 -2.03 0.77
CA ASP A 100 -12.34 -1.08 1.79
C ASP A 100 -13.72 -1.52 2.28
N TYR A 101 -13.76 -2.62 3.04
CA TYR A 101 -14.98 -3.31 3.40
C TYR A 101 -14.89 -3.95 4.78
N GLU A 102 -15.86 -3.64 5.63
CA GLU A 102 -16.08 -4.28 6.92
C GLU A 102 -17.59 -4.39 7.16
N GLY A 103 -18.19 -5.49 6.72
CA GLY A 103 -19.65 -5.64 6.70
C GLY A 103 -20.13 -7.07 6.70
N ASP A 104 -21.32 -7.28 6.12
CA ASP A 104 -21.98 -8.59 6.06
C ASP A 104 -21.13 -9.63 5.36
N GLU A 105 -21.32 -10.88 5.76
CA GLU A 105 -20.67 -12.03 5.15
C GLU A 105 -21.06 -12.16 3.66
N TRP A 106 -20.07 -12.38 2.81
CA TRP A 106 -20.34 -12.72 1.42
C TRP A 106 -20.86 -14.15 1.32
N SER A 107 -21.68 -14.41 0.30
CA SER A 107 -22.13 -15.77 0.01
C SER A 107 -20.96 -16.67 -0.39
N ASP A 108 -21.09 -17.98 -0.17
CA ASP A 108 -20.05 -18.96 -0.46
C ASP A 108 -19.55 -18.92 -1.92
N PRO A 109 -20.42 -18.80 -2.95
CA PRO A 109 -19.92 -18.65 -4.32
C PRO A 109 -19.07 -17.39 -4.52
N THR A 110 -19.37 -16.28 -3.84
CA THR A 110 -18.56 -15.06 -3.92
C THR A 110 -17.22 -15.25 -3.21
N LYS A 111 -17.23 -15.85 -2.01
CA LYS A 111 -16.00 -16.22 -1.29
C LYS A 111 -15.11 -17.14 -2.13
N GLN A 112 -15.69 -18.19 -2.73
CA GLN A 112 -14.93 -19.11 -3.60
C GLN A 112 -14.33 -18.42 -4.83
N ALA A 113 -15.09 -17.51 -5.48
CA ALA A 113 -14.59 -16.75 -6.61
C ALA A 113 -13.43 -15.85 -6.22
N PHE A 114 -13.50 -15.20 -5.04
CA PHE A 114 -12.42 -14.35 -4.51
C PHE A 114 -11.17 -15.17 -4.15
N VAL A 115 -11.34 -16.29 -3.44
CA VAL A 115 -10.24 -17.23 -3.15
C VAL A 115 -9.55 -17.68 -4.44
N LYS A 116 -10.32 -18.09 -5.45
CA LYS A 116 -9.78 -18.50 -6.74
C LYS A 116 -9.01 -17.38 -7.42
N TYR A 117 -9.54 -16.16 -7.40
CA TYR A 117 -8.90 -14.98 -7.99
C TYR A 117 -7.53 -14.73 -7.36
N VAL A 118 -7.45 -14.59 -6.03
CA VAL A 118 -6.17 -14.32 -5.35
C VAL A 118 -5.22 -15.51 -5.50
N LYS A 119 -5.68 -16.75 -5.28
CA LYS A 119 -4.86 -17.96 -5.39
C LYS A 119 -4.19 -18.12 -6.75
N ASN A 120 -4.85 -17.67 -7.82
CA ASN A 120 -4.37 -17.75 -9.20
C ASN A 120 -3.54 -16.52 -9.65
N GLY A 121 -3.17 -15.64 -8.76
CA GLY A 121 -2.24 -14.54 -9.05
C GLY A 121 -2.85 -13.14 -9.00
N GLY A 122 -4.15 -13.01 -8.76
CA GLY A 122 -4.79 -11.72 -8.55
C GLY A 122 -4.19 -10.95 -7.38
N GLY A 123 -4.05 -9.64 -7.54
CA GLY A 123 -3.55 -8.75 -6.48
C GLY A 123 -4.64 -8.39 -5.47
N LEU A 124 -4.26 -8.20 -4.22
CA LEU A 124 -5.16 -7.71 -3.16
C LEU A 124 -4.47 -6.60 -2.37
N VAL A 125 -5.20 -5.53 -2.07
CA VAL A 125 -4.84 -4.54 -1.04
C VAL A 125 -5.90 -4.62 0.05
N SER A 126 -5.49 -4.96 1.28
CA SER A 126 -6.31 -4.86 2.48
C SER A 126 -6.09 -3.49 3.11
N PHE A 127 -7.13 -2.68 3.17
CA PHE A 127 -7.05 -1.32 3.65
C PHE A 127 -7.71 -1.19 5.03
N HIS A 128 -6.92 -0.71 6.00
CA HIS A 128 -7.36 -0.32 7.35
C HIS A 128 -8.38 -1.31 7.95
N ALA A 129 -9.60 -0.86 8.21
CA ALA A 129 -10.66 -1.63 8.88
C ALA A 129 -11.06 -2.94 8.18
N THR A 130 -10.62 -3.17 6.95
CA THR A 130 -10.80 -4.47 6.27
C THR A 130 -10.18 -5.62 7.06
N ASP A 131 -9.23 -5.35 7.95
CA ASP A 131 -8.62 -6.35 8.82
C ASP A 131 -9.56 -6.86 9.93
N ASN A 132 -10.72 -6.24 10.11
CA ASN A 132 -11.78 -6.71 11.00
C ASN A 132 -12.85 -7.55 10.26
N ALA A 133 -12.86 -7.52 8.92
CA ALA A 133 -13.84 -8.24 8.12
C ALA A 133 -13.66 -9.77 8.23
N PHE A 134 -14.76 -10.49 8.09
CA PHE A 134 -14.82 -11.93 7.91
C PHE A 134 -14.01 -12.77 8.93
N PRO A 135 -14.21 -12.61 10.23
CA PRO A 135 -13.42 -13.29 11.26
C PRO A 135 -13.54 -14.82 11.22
N ARG A 136 -14.56 -15.37 10.51
CA ARG A 136 -14.84 -16.80 10.39
C ARG A 136 -14.53 -17.37 8.99
N TRP A 137 -13.78 -16.63 8.17
CA TRP A 137 -13.38 -17.07 6.85
C TRP A 137 -11.87 -17.34 6.79
N PRO A 138 -11.43 -18.61 7.03
CA PRO A 138 -10.02 -18.94 7.20
C PRO A 138 -9.14 -18.55 6.02
N GLU A 139 -9.63 -18.73 4.78
CA GLU A 139 -8.87 -18.36 3.58
C GLU A 139 -8.63 -16.85 3.50
N PHE A 140 -9.63 -16.04 3.87
CA PHE A 140 -9.48 -14.58 3.95
C PHE A 140 -8.46 -14.19 5.04
N ASN A 141 -8.55 -14.84 6.20
CA ASN A 141 -7.65 -14.60 7.31
C ASN A 141 -6.19 -14.94 6.92
N GLU A 142 -5.97 -16.00 6.14
CA GLU A 142 -4.65 -16.32 5.58
C GLU A 142 -4.20 -15.29 4.54
N MET A 143 -5.11 -14.77 3.69
CA MET A 143 -4.78 -13.77 2.68
C MET A 143 -4.28 -12.46 3.29
N ILE A 144 -4.95 -11.96 4.34
CA ILE A 144 -4.57 -10.67 4.94
C ILE A 144 -3.58 -10.80 6.10
N GLY A 145 -3.34 -12.04 6.58
CA GLY A 145 -2.30 -12.41 7.53
C GLY A 145 -2.62 -12.11 8.99
N VAL A 146 -3.11 -10.93 9.29
CA VAL A 146 -3.51 -10.48 10.64
C VAL A 146 -4.77 -9.63 10.57
N GLY A 147 -5.52 -9.58 11.68
CA GLY A 147 -6.68 -8.72 11.82
C GLY A 147 -7.09 -8.50 13.27
N GLY A 148 -8.09 -7.65 13.49
CA GLY A 148 -8.66 -7.34 14.79
C GLY A 148 -9.59 -8.43 15.36
N TRP A 149 -9.46 -9.62 14.86
CA TRP A 149 -10.32 -10.75 15.22
C TRP A 149 -10.27 -11.07 16.70
N GLY A 150 -11.43 -11.35 17.28
CA GLY A 150 -11.61 -11.56 18.72
C GLY A 150 -12.55 -10.53 19.35
N LEU A 151 -12.92 -9.47 18.60
CA LEU A 151 -14.06 -8.62 18.92
C LEU A 151 -15.23 -8.98 18.00
N GLN A 152 -16.42 -9.09 18.57
CA GLN A 152 -17.65 -9.16 17.77
C GLN A 152 -18.04 -7.75 17.30
N LEU A 153 -18.69 -7.65 16.14
CA LEU A 153 -19.17 -6.37 15.60
C LEU A 153 -20.15 -5.62 16.54
N ASP A 154 -20.78 -6.33 17.50
CA ASP A 154 -21.64 -5.74 18.52
C ASP A 154 -20.86 -5.20 19.73
N GLY A 155 -19.53 -5.28 19.72
CA GLY A 155 -18.67 -4.87 20.82
C GLY A 155 -18.60 -5.89 21.97
N SER A 156 -19.27 -7.05 21.85
CA SER A 156 -19.07 -8.15 22.77
C SER A 156 -17.68 -8.77 22.53
N LEU A 157 -17.05 -9.22 23.61
CA LEU A 157 -15.83 -10.01 23.52
C LEU A 157 -16.19 -11.32 22.81
N GLY A 158 -15.87 -11.40 21.52
CA GLY A 158 -15.96 -12.66 20.81
C GLY A 158 -15.11 -13.71 21.51
N ALA A 159 -15.67 -14.92 21.70
CA ALA A 159 -14.83 -16.04 22.02
C ALA A 159 -13.65 -16.01 21.04
N ARG A 160 -12.41 -16.10 21.56
CA ARG A 160 -11.23 -16.30 20.72
C ARG A 160 -11.58 -17.42 19.76
N THR A 161 -11.80 -17.06 18.51
CA THR A 161 -11.89 -18.09 17.49
C THR A 161 -10.49 -18.71 17.44
N GLU A 162 -10.39 -20.01 17.38
CA GLU A 162 -9.10 -20.72 17.17
C GLU A 162 -8.36 -20.15 15.94
N ALA A 163 -9.07 -19.50 15.05
CA ALA A 163 -8.56 -18.78 13.88
C ALA A 163 -7.82 -17.47 14.18
N ALA A 164 -7.95 -16.88 15.38
CA ALA A 164 -7.33 -15.58 15.68
C ALA A 164 -5.79 -15.63 15.67
N GLY A 165 -5.17 -16.80 15.90
CA GLY A 165 -3.73 -16.97 15.83
C GLY A 165 -2.94 -16.14 16.85
N ALA A 166 -1.64 -16.01 16.64
CA ALA A 166 -0.73 -15.22 17.45
C ALA A 166 -0.73 -13.74 17.02
N LYS A 167 -0.33 -12.87 17.95
CA LYS A 167 0.00 -11.47 17.61
C LYS A 167 1.30 -11.44 16.83
N VAL A 168 1.38 -10.58 15.82
CA VAL A 168 2.63 -10.34 15.11
C VAL A 168 3.35 -9.18 15.78
N ARG A 169 4.62 -9.37 16.14
CA ARG A 169 5.49 -8.41 16.79
C ARG A 169 6.79 -8.25 16.03
N TRP A 170 7.45 -7.14 16.25
CA TRP A 170 8.81 -6.95 15.77
C TRP A 170 9.74 -6.76 16.97
N ARG A 171 10.56 -7.77 17.27
CA ARG A 171 11.51 -7.78 18.40
C ARG A 171 12.87 -8.23 17.92
N ASP A 172 13.94 -7.62 18.39
CA ASP A 172 15.33 -8.01 18.08
C ASP A 172 15.61 -8.14 16.57
N GLY A 173 15.07 -7.19 15.78
CA GLY A 173 15.30 -7.13 14.33
C GLY A 173 14.55 -8.17 13.50
N ARG A 174 13.57 -8.88 14.07
CA ARG A 174 12.79 -9.92 13.37
C ARG A 174 11.31 -9.92 13.76
N MET A 175 10.52 -10.52 12.89
CA MET A 175 9.13 -10.86 13.20
C MET A 175 9.09 -11.99 14.25
N VAL A 176 8.23 -11.83 15.25
CA VAL A 176 7.95 -12.80 16.30
C VAL A 176 6.45 -13.02 16.43
N LEU A 177 6.04 -14.27 16.60
CA LEU A 177 4.66 -14.63 16.93
C LEU A 177 4.51 -14.69 18.46
N ASP A 178 3.51 -13.97 18.98
CA ASP A 178 3.27 -13.79 20.42
C ASP A 178 1.86 -14.27 20.78
N ASP A 179 1.78 -15.42 21.44
CA ASP A 179 0.52 -16.05 21.87
C ASP A 179 -0.06 -15.45 23.16
N SER A 180 0.62 -14.46 23.77
CA SER A 180 0.17 -13.87 25.03
C SER A 180 -1.26 -13.30 24.92
N PRO A 181 -2.03 -13.23 26.01
CA PRO A 181 -3.37 -12.63 26.03
C PRO A 181 -3.35 -11.16 25.57
N GLY A 182 -4.47 -10.67 25.07
CA GLY A 182 -4.69 -9.28 24.68
C GLY A 182 -5.68 -9.18 23.52
N LEU A 183 -6.36 -8.06 23.44
CA LEU A 183 -7.31 -7.74 22.39
C LEU A 183 -6.67 -6.74 21.43
N ALA A 184 -7.05 -6.80 20.18
CA ALA A 184 -6.74 -5.74 19.23
C ALA A 184 -7.32 -4.41 19.76
N MET A 185 -6.52 -3.36 19.66
CA MET A 185 -6.88 -2.03 20.16
C MET A 185 -6.02 -0.96 19.46
N HIS A 186 -6.34 0.29 19.72
CA HIS A 186 -5.51 1.43 19.33
C HIS A 186 -5.65 2.55 20.39
N PRO A 187 -4.65 3.37 20.62
CA PRO A 187 -4.80 4.65 21.33
C PRO A 187 -5.61 5.65 20.47
N PRO A 188 -6.01 6.80 21.03
CA PRO A 188 -6.54 7.90 20.22
C PRO A 188 -5.62 8.27 19.06
N LYS A 189 -6.18 8.80 17.98
CA LYS A 189 -5.39 9.26 16.81
C LYS A 189 -4.26 10.19 17.22
N HIS A 190 -3.09 9.97 16.66
CA HIS A 190 -1.88 10.77 16.93
C HIS A 190 -0.85 10.62 15.83
N ASP A 191 0.16 11.48 15.84
CA ASP A 191 1.33 11.33 14.98
C ASP A 191 2.26 10.26 15.53
N PHE A 192 2.77 9.39 14.65
CA PHE A 192 3.75 8.38 15.02
C PHE A 192 4.79 8.15 13.94
N ALA A 193 5.96 7.69 14.36
CA ALA A 193 7.02 7.32 13.44
C ALA A 193 6.81 5.91 12.89
N ILE A 194 7.04 5.75 11.60
CA ILE A 194 7.08 4.46 10.90
C ILE A 194 8.53 4.08 10.65
N ASP A 195 8.92 2.90 11.11
CA ASP A 195 10.25 2.30 10.93
C ASP A 195 10.21 1.22 9.86
N VAL A 196 10.99 1.37 8.79
CA VAL A 196 11.09 0.38 7.72
C VAL A 196 11.86 -0.85 8.18
N ARG A 197 11.35 -2.04 7.84
CA ARG A 197 11.95 -3.34 8.20
C ARG A 197 12.49 -4.09 6.99
N ALA A 198 11.99 -3.77 5.79
CA ALA A 198 12.34 -4.45 4.53
C ALA A 198 12.71 -3.41 3.44
N LEU A 199 13.87 -2.74 3.60
CA LEU A 199 14.33 -1.66 2.70
C LEU A 199 14.47 -2.09 1.24
N ASP A 200 14.81 -3.37 0.98
CA ASP A 200 15.02 -3.91 -0.36
C ASP A 200 13.72 -4.35 -1.04
N HIS A 201 12.60 -4.43 -0.29
CA HIS A 201 11.32 -4.80 -0.87
C HIS A 201 10.86 -3.73 -1.90
N PRO A 202 10.33 -4.11 -3.07
CA PRO A 202 9.95 -3.16 -4.13
C PRO A 202 9.09 -1.99 -3.65
N ILE A 203 8.14 -2.22 -2.74
CA ILE A 203 7.28 -1.17 -2.18
C ILE A 203 8.12 -0.14 -1.39
N MET A 204 9.13 -0.58 -0.64
CA MET A 204 9.89 0.24 0.29
C MET A 204 11.16 0.84 -0.32
N ARG A 205 11.61 0.31 -1.45
CA ARG A 205 12.87 0.73 -2.08
C ARG A 205 12.92 2.23 -2.34
N GLY A 206 13.97 2.88 -1.85
CA GLY A 206 14.21 4.32 -1.99
C GLY A 206 13.42 5.19 -1.01
N LEU A 207 12.52 4.62 -0.17
CA LEU A 207 11.91 5.37 0.92
C LEU A 207 12.92 5.57 2.06
N PRO A 208 12.79 6.64 2.87
CA PRO A 208 13.56 6.80 4.10
C PRO A 208 13.39 5.60 5.03
N ALA A 209 14.43 5.24 5.79
CA ALA A 209 14.36 4.15 6.78
C ALA A 209 13.37 4.44 7.92
N ARG A 210 13.01 5.71 8.12
CA ARG A 210 12.03 6.19 9.11
C ARG A 210 11.36 7.46 8.60
N TRP A 211 10.04 7.56 8.84
CA TRP A 211 9.28 8.78 8.54
C TRP A 211 8.11 8.97 9.50
N MET A 212 7.57 10.19 9.59
CA MET A 212 6.38 10.50 10.40
C MET A 212 5.10 10.28 9.62
N HIS A 213 4.12 9.68 10.25
CA HIS A 213 2.73 9.56 9.81
C HIS A 213 1.83 10.39 10.72
N ALA A 214 0.84 11.06 10.13
CA ALA A 214 0.06 12.08 10.84
C ALA A 214 -1.34 11.61 11.23
N ASP A 215 -1.73 11.92 12.46
CA ASP A 215 -3.10 11.90 13.01
C ASP A 215 -3.90 10.63 12.69
N ASP A 216 -3.32 9.46 12.94
CA ASP A 216 -3.94 8.18 12.62
C ASP A 216 -4.08 7.27 13.84
N GLU A 217 -4.85 6.19 13.69
CA GLU A 217 -4.98 5.12 14.66
C GLU A 217 -3.83 4.12 14.49
N LEU A 218 -2.99 3.99 15.52
CA LEU A 218 -1.98 2.94 15.55
C LEU A 218 -2.60 1.63 16.05
N TYR A 219 -3.05 0.79 15.14
CA TYR A 219 -3.59 -0.53 15.47
C TYR A 219 -2.54 -1.39 16.15
N SER A 220 -2.94 -2.01 17.25
CA SER A 220 -2.07 -2.78 18.12
C SER A 220 -2.67 -4.14 18.38
N GLN A 221 -1.80 -5.14 18.59
CA GLN A 221 -2.19 -6.48 19.00
C GLN A 221 -3.04 -7.24 17.97
N LEU A 222 -2.91 -6.89 16.68
CA LEU A 222 -3.54 -7.66 15.60
C LEU A 222 -3.03 -9.10 15.62
N ARG A 223 -3.93 -10.03 15.34
CA ARG A 223 -3.70 -11.47 15.41
C ARG A 223 -4.00 -12.12 14.08
N GLY A 224 -3.35 -13.23 13.81
CA GLY A 224 -3.72 -13.99 12.64
C GLY A 224 -2.85 -15.20 12.41
N PRO A 225 -3.16 -15.98 11.37
CA PRO A 225 -2.32 -17.09 10.96
C PRO A 225 -0.92 -16.66 10.54
N ALA A 226 -0.75 -15.41 10.11
CA ALA A 226 0.50 -14.79 9.70
C ALA A 226 1.38 -15.69 8.79
N LYS A 227 0.73 -16.54 7.97
CA LYS A 227 1.40 -17.43 7.04
C LYS A 227 1.95 -16.63 5.86
N ASN A 228 3.20 -16.89 5.46
CA ASN A 228 3.85 -16.22 4.34
C ASN A 228 3.79 -14.69 4.40
N LEU A 229 3.79 -14.14 5.63
CA LEU A 229 3.74 -12.71 5.91
C LEU A 229 5.15 -12.17 6.05
N GLU A 230 5.40 -11.03 5.40
CA GLU A 230 6.59 -10.19 5.56
C GLU A 230 6.19 -8.84 6.11
N VAL A 231 6.82 -8.42 7.22
CA VAL A 231 6.62 -7.09 7.81
C VAL A 231 7.49 -6.09 7.08
N LEU A 232 6.88 -5.15 6.36
CA LEU A 232 7.58 -4.10 5.63
C LEU A 232 7.96 -2.91 6.52
N ALA A 233 7.04 -2.54 7.43
CA ALA A 233 7.26 -1.43 8.36
C ALA A 233 6.44 -1.61 9.63
N THR A 234 6.93 -1.00 10.71
CA THR A 234 6.30 -1.00 12.04
C THR A 234 6.23 0.39 12.62
N ALA A 235 5.34 0.60 13.62
CA ALA A 235 5.36 1.79 14.47
C ALA A 235 5.39 1.36 15.94
N PHE A 236 6.12 2.09 16.79
CA PHE A 236 6.19 1.82 18.22
C PHE A 236 4.99 2.42 18.94
N ALA A 237 4.17 1.55 19.57
CA ALA A 237 3.02 1.96 20.36
C ALA A 237 3.47 2.30 21.79
N ASP A 238 3.78 3.57 22.05
CA ASP A 238 4.43 4.05 23.26
C ASP A 238 3.44 4.21 24.43
N PRO A 239 3.44 3.34 25.45
CA PRO A 239 2.54 3.43 26.61
C PRO A 239 2.86 4.62 27.55
N ALA A 240 4.04 5.21 27.44
CA ALA A 240 4.38 6.40 28.20
C ALA A 240 3.70 7.66 27.64
N LYS A 241 3.33 7.64 26.36
CA LYS A 241 2.66 8.75 25.67
C LYS A 241 1.15 8.53 25.53
N HIS A 242 0.74 7.30 25.29
CA HIS A 242 -0.64 6.99 24.95
C HIS A 242 -1.16 5.83 25.80
N LYS A 243 -2.19 6.13 26.63
CA LYS A 243 -2.87 5.10 27.42
C LYS A 243 -3.45 4.03 26.48
N GLY A 244 -3.18 2.77 26.78
CA GLY A 244 -3.63 1.64 25.99
C GLY A 244 -2.68 1.23 24.87
N ALA A 245 -1.58 1.95 24.64
CA ALA A 245 -0.54 1.50 23.73
C ALA A 245 0.17 0.26 24.28
N SER A 246 0.60 -0.63 23.36
CA SER A 246 1.06 -1.98 23.71
C SER A 246 2.48 -2.04 24.26
N GLY A 247 3.31 -1.02 24.05
CA GLY A 247 4.74 -1.05 24.35
C GLY A 247 5.56 -1.86 23.33
N GLU A 248 5.01 -2.12 22.16
CA GLU A 248 5.61 -2.96 21.11
C GLU A 248 5.71 -2.23 19.78
N HIS A 249 6.56 -2.74 18.91
CA HIS A 249 6.56 -2.38 17.50
C HIS A 249 5.46 -3.14 16.77
N GLU A 250 4.38 -2.44 16.45
CA GLU A 250 3.21 -2.99 15.76
C GLU A 250 3.41 -2.94 14.24
N PRO A 251 3.15 -4.02 13.50
CA PRO A 251 3.17 -3.99 12.04
C PRO A 251 2.12 -3.05 11.48
N VAL A 252 2.54 -2.15 10.59
CA VAL A 252 1.63 -1.19 9.92
C VAL A 252 1.57 -1.37 8.42
N LEU A 253 2.63 -1.90 7.81
CA LEU A 253 2.69 -2.27 6.39
C LEU A 253 3.23 -3.69 6.27
N MET A 254 2.52 -4.53 5.53
CA MET A 254 2.85 -5.95 5.39
C MET A 254 2.59 -6.43 3.96
N THR A 255 3.26 -7.51 3.58
CA THR A 255 2.88 -8.28 2.39
C THR A 255 2.68 -9.74 2.74
N ILE A 256 1.78 -10.38 2.02
CA ILE A 256 1.46 -11.79 2.18
C ILE A 256 1.43 -12.47 0.80
N ARG A 257 1.89 -13.71 0.74
CA ARG A 257 1.73 -14.57 -0.42
C ARG A 257 0.62 -15.58 -0.18
N TYR A 258 -0.39 -15.58 -1.05
CA TYR A 258 -1.47 -16.55 -1.03
C TYR A 258 -1.60 -17.25 -2.38
N GLY A 259 -1.14 -18.50 -2.49
CA GLY A 259 -0.97 -19.15 -3.78
C GLY A 259 0.01 -18.38 -4.66
N GLN A 260 -0.43 -17.98 -5.86
CA GLN A 260 0.34 -17.12 -6.75
C GLN A 260 0.05 -15.62 -6.52
N GLY A 261 -0.96 -15.30 -5.71
CA GLY A 261 -1.38 -13.93 -5.43
C GLY A 261 -0.44 -13.17 -4.52
N ARG A 262 -0.50 -11.85 -4.65
CA ARG A 262 0.24 -10.89 -3.86
C ARG A 262 -0.73 -10.01 -3.09
N VAL A 263 -0.55 -9.93 -1.80
CA VAL A 263 -1.39 -9.12 -0.92
C VAL A 263 -0.54 -8.04 -0.27
N PHE A 264 -0.94 -6.78 -0.40
CA PHE A 264 -0.43 -5.68 0.39
C PHE A 264 -1.46 -5.35 1.46
N HIS A 265 -1.03 -5.31 2.72
CA HIS A 265 -1.89 -4.98 3.85
C HIS A 265 -1.34 -3.73 4.54
N THR A 266 -2.19 -2.72 4.69
CA THR A 266 -1.92 -1.49 5.45
C THR A 266 -2.98 -1.31 6.52
N THR A 267 -2.53 -1.09 7.77
CA THR A 267 -3.43 -0.75 8.89
C THR A 267 -3.65 0.75 9.01
N LEU A 268 -2.95 1.55 8.18
CA LEU A 268 -3.06 3.01 8.16
C LEU A 268 -4.32 3.46 7.43
N GLY A 269 -4.81 4.66 7.78
CA GLY A 269 -5.81 5.36 6.99
C GLY A 269 -7.21 5.42 7.61
N HIS A 270 -7.32 5.61 8.90
CA HIS A 270 -8.62 5.75 9.58
C HIS A 270 -9.46 6.90 9.03
N VAL A 271 -10.72 6.60 8.71
CA VAL A 271 -11.75 7.57 8.33
C VAL A 271 -12.96 7.37 9.21
N GLY A 272 -13.15 8.26 10.18
CA GLY A 272 -14.23 8.21 11.15
C GLY A 272 -15.58 8.70 10.59
N PRO A 273 -16.68 8.43 11.30
CA PRO A 273 -18.03 8.76 10.84
C PRO A 273 -18.32 10.27 10.77
N LYS A 274 -17.49 11.10 11.42
CA LYS A 274 -17.60 12.57 11.45
C LYS A 274 -16.53 13.28 10.63
N ASP A 275 -15.59 12.50 10.05
CA ASP A 275 -14.54 13.08 9.25
C ASP A 275 -15.08 13.66 7.94
N VAL A 276 -14.43 14.68 7.43
CA VAL A 276 -14.71 15.35 6.17
C VAL A 276 -13.43 15.50 5.38
N ASP A 277 -13.50 15.50 4.05
CA ASP A 277 -12.34 15.70 3.18
C ASP A 277 -11.81 17.15 3.31
N PRO A 278 -10.49 17.35 3.57
CA PRO A 278 -9.42 16.37 3.60
C PRO A 278 -9.28 15.62 4.95
N VAL A 279 -9.12 14.31 4.86
CA VAL A 279 -8.85 13.43 6.03
C VAL A 279 -7.34 13.27 6.16
N THR A 280 -6.76 13.75 7.26
CA THR A 280 -5.31 13.85 7.46
C THR A 280 -4.54 12.54 7.19
N PRO A 281 -4.89 11.38 7.80
CA PRO A 281 -4.14 10.14 7.57
C PRO A 281 -4.10 9.71 6.09
N LEU A 282 -5.20 9.90 5.34
CA LEU A 282 -5.24 9.54 3.92
C LEU A 282 -4.49 10.53 3.03
N ASN A 283 -4.34 11.77 3.47
CA ASN A 283 -3.58 12.81 2.75
C ASN A 283 -2.10 12.87 3.17
N CYS A 284 -1.68 12.05 4.14
CA CYS A 284 -0.28 11.86 4.49
C CYS A 284 0.49 11.26 3.31
N VAL A 285 1.57 11.91 2.87
CA VAL A 285 2.32 11.49 1.67
C VAL A 285 2.89 10.09 1.82
N GLY A 286 3.30 9.71 3.04
CA GLY A 286 3.73 8.34 3.33
C GLY A 286 2.65 7.30 3.06
N PHE A 287 1.39 7.59 3.44
CA PHE A 287 0.24 6.73 3.12
C PHE A 287 -0.04 6.68 1.61
N ILE A 288 -0.13 7.84 0.96
CA ILE A 288 -0.42 7.93 -0.49
C ILE A 288 0.57 7.09 -1.28
N VAL A 289 1.86 7.28 -1.03
CA VAL A 289 2.93 6.60 -1.76
C VAL A 289 2.92 5.09 -1.49
N THR A 290 2.75 4.67 -0.25
CA THR A 290 2.73 3.24 0.09
C THR A 290 1.48 2.53 -0.42
N LEU A 291 0.31 3.19 -0.43
CA LEU A 291 -0.92 2.67 -1.05
C LEU A 291 -0.73 2.45 -2.56
N GLN A 292 -0.26 3.47 -3.27
CA GLN A 292 -0.06 3.42 -4.73
C GLN A 292 0.97 2.36 -5.12
N ARG A 293 2.13 2.32 -4.45
CA ARG A 293 3.18 1.32 -4.68
C ARG A 293 2.74 -0.09 -4.26
N GLY A 294 1.97 -0.19 -3.18
CA GLY A 294 1.37 -1.46 -2.72
C GLY A 294 0.39 -2.04 -3.74
N ALA A 295 -0.48 -1.21 -4.30
CA ALA A 295 -1.42 -1.62 -5.35
C ALA A 295 -0.69 -2.02 -6.65
N GLU A 296 0.33 -1.25 -7.08
CA GLU A 296 1.14 -1.59 -8.24
C GLU A 296 1.88 -2.93 -8.04
N TRP A 297 2.51 -3.12 -6.88
CA TRP A 297 3.20 -4.36 -6.57
C TRP A 297 2.25 -5.56 -6.47
N ALA A 298 1.10 -5.38 -5.85
CA ALA A 298 0.10 -6.45 -5.76
C ALA A 298 -0.37 -6.90 -7.15
N ALA A 299 -0.59 -5.97 -8.06
CA ALA A 299 -0.98 -6.24 -9.44
C ALA A 299 0.15 -6.90 -10.27
N THR A 300 1.36 -6.36 -10.20
CA THR A 300 2.43 -6.64 -11.17
C THR A 300 3.63 -7.40 -10.61
N GLY A 301 3.83 -7.37 -9.29
CA GLY A 301 5.05 -7.84 -8.62
C GLY A 301 6.19 -6.83 -8.68
N ASN A 302 5.99 -5.66 -9.26
CA ASN A 302 7.00 -4.61 -9.43
C ASN A 302 6.46 -3.25 -8.95
N VAL A 303 7.37 -2.27 -8.81
CA VAL A 303 7.04 -0.87 -8.51
C VAL A 303 7.85 0.04 -9.43
N THR A 304 7.15 0.88 -10.18
CA THR A 304 7.76 1.86 -11.10
C THR A 304 7.62 3.29 -10.61
N GLN A 305 6.76 3.53 -9.62
CA GLN A 305 6.48 4.87 -9.10
C GLN A 305 7.68 5.41 -8.31
N PRO A 306 8.15 6.64 -8.60
CA PRO A 306 9.26 7.27 -7.88
C PRO A 306 8.84 7.66 -6.45
N VAL A 307 9.82 7.96 -5.61
CA VAL A 307 9.60 8.63 -4.32
C VAL A 307 9.49 10.13 -4.60
N PRO A 308 8.38 10.77 -4.22
CA PRO A 308 8.23 12.22 -4.44
C PRO A 308 9.10 13.02 -3.47
N SER A 309 9.46 14.24 -3.87
CA SER A 309 10.34 15.13 -3.06
C SER A 309 9.71 15.60 -1.75
N ASP A 310 8.38 15.56 -1.66
CA ASP A 310 7.61 15.90 -0.46
C ASP A 310 7.36 14.69 0.46
N PHE A 311 8.04 13.55 0.24
CA PHE A 311 7.91 12.39 1.13
C PHE A 311 8.32 12.77 2.57
N PRO A 312 7.58 12.35 3.63
CA PRO A 312 7.88 12.72 5.01
C PRO A 312 9.26 12.20 5.46
N VAL A 313 9.84 12.89 6.45
CA VAL A 313 11.12 12.55 7.05
C VAL A 313 10.95 12.05 8.50
N ALA A 314 12.05 11.71 9.17
CA ALA A 314 12.04 11.03 10.46
C ALA A 314 11.40 11.82 11.61
N ASP A 315 11.34 13.15 11.50
CA ASP A 315 10.89 14.08 12.54
C ASP A 315 9.80 15.06 12.07
N LYS A 316 9.35 14.92 10.80
CA LYS A 316 8.35 15.84 10.23
C LYS A 316 7.37 15.11 9.35
N VAL A 317 6.08 15.31 9.62
CA VAL A 317 4.97 14.86 8.76
C VAL A 317 4.93 15.63 7.44
N SER A 318 4.38 15.03 6.42
CA SER A 318 4.04 15.66 5.15
C SER A 318 2.62 15.28 4.77
N VAL A 319 1.75 16.28 4.64
CA VAL A 319 0.32 16.10 4.34
C VAL A 319 -0.02 16.98 3.13
N ARG A 320 -0.58 16.40 2.09
CA ARG A 320 -1.07 17.13 0.91
C ARG A 320 -2.46 17.69 1.19
N ASN A 321 -2.70 18.90 0.69
CA ASN A 321 -4.04 19.48 0.67
C ASN A 321 -4.66 19.32 -0.72
N PRO A 322 -5.67 18.46 -0.91
CA PRO A 322 -6.25 18.21 -2.22
C PRO A 322 -6.97 19.40 -2.87
N LYS A 323 -7.10 20.52 -2.14
CA LYS A 323 -7.69 21.77 -2.66
C LYS A 323 -6.64 22.72 -3.24
N MET A 324 -5.35 22.37 -3.20
CA MET A 324 -4.26 23.24 -3.66
C MET A 324 -3.49 22.67 -4.87
N ASP A 325 -3.88 21.48 -5.32
CA ASP A 325 -3.30 20.81 -6.51
C ASP A 325 -4.33 20.93 -7.70
#